data_e50b466f0d50a99ed5b56aa902b5de6b
#
_entry.id   e50b466f0d50a99ed5b56aa902b5de6b
#
_cell.length_a   1.000
_cell.length_b   1.000
_cell.length_c   1.000
_cell.angle_alpha   90.00
_cell.angle_beta   90.00
_cell.angle_gamma   90.00
#
_symmetry.space_group_name_H-M   'P 1'
#
loop_
_entity.id
_entity.type
_entity.pdbx_description
1 polymer ?
#
loop_
_entity_poly.entity_id
_entity_poly.type
_entity_poly.pdbx_seq_one_letter_code
_entity_poly.pdbx_strand_id
1 'polypeptide(L)'
;MHEPSPILAALLQRLDLEPLDRDLFVGSSGRGEGRLFGGMVAAQSVIAAGRTVEHGCLHSLHAYFLRPGRHQAPIRFLVDRIRDGRTFTTRRVVAHQGGEAIFNLSASFAEPEDGISHQDAAMPETPEPGALPDWEDERVRLLGPGTPRRESPIEAHVVDPDEPDGTPQEPHKRMWMRPRGPLPDDPLLHTALLVYASDRALLSTAARPHGLPWGKRRGASLDHALWLHRAPRFDDWLLYVMESPVAHSGRGLCLGAMYTRNGVRVASVVQEALIRAPRGQ
;
A
#
# COMPACT_ATOMS: atom_id res chain seq x y z
N MET A 1 -28.49 1.75 1.64
CA MET A 1 -27.03 1.68 1.87
C MET A 1 -26.44 0.98 0.65
N HIS A 2 -25.46 1.57 -0.03
CA HIS A 2 -24.78 0.87 -1.12
C HIS A 2 -23.92 -0.24 -0.52
N GLU A 3 -23.98 -1.44 -1.09
CA GLU A 3 -23.11 -2.56 -0.71
C GLU A 3 -21.70 -2.37 -1.30
N PRO A 4 -20.64 -2.91 -0.66
CA PRO A 4 -19.31 -2.91 -1.25
C PRO A 4 -19.32 -3.73 -2.55
N SER A 5 -18.48 -3.33 -3.52
CA SER A 5 -18.34 -4.13 -4.74
C SER A 5 -17.86 -5.55 -4.42
N PRO A 6 -18.17 -6.58 -5.24
CA PRO A 6 -17.74 -7.96 -4.97
C PRO A 6 -16.22 -8.10 -4.77
N ILE A 7 -15.41 -7.32 -5.50
CA ILE A 7 -13.95 -7.34 -5.37
C ILE A 7 -13.48 -6.70 -4.06
N LEU A 8 -14.16 -5.64 -3.59
CA LEU A 8 -13.88 -5.04 -2.28
C LEU A 8 -14.32 -5.99 -1.16
N ALA A 9 -15.51 -6.59 -1.25
CA ALA A 9 -15.98 -7.59 -0.29
C ALA A 9 -14.99 -8.77 -0.15
N ALA A 10 -14.44 -9.25 -1.28
CA ALA A 10 -13.43 -10.30 -1.28
C ALA A 10 -12.10 -9.84 -0.64
N LEU A 11 -11.72 -8.56 -0.75
CA LEU A 11 -10.57 -8.01 -0.03
C LEU A 11 -10.84 -7.95 1.48
N LEU A 12 -12.00 -7.43 1.88
CA LEU A 12 -12.39 -7.33 3.30
C LEU A 12 -12.39 -8.73 3.96
N GLN A 13 -12.94 -9.74 3.28
CA GLN A 13 -12.89 -11.12 3.76
C GLN A 13 -11.46 -11.64 3.95
N ARG A 14 -10.51 -11.26 3.08
CA ARG A 14 -9.10 -11.65 3.23
C ARG A 14 -8.38 -10.91 4.36
N LEU A 15 -8.85 -9.73 4.73
CA LEU A 15 -8.35 -8.98 5.88
C LEU A 15 -8.93 -9.50 7.20
N ASP A 16 -10.02 -10.26 7.17
CA ASP A 16 -10.54 -10.93 8.36
C ASP A 16 -9.73 -12.20 8.62
N LEU A 17 -8.65 -12.05 9.40
CA LEU A 17 -7.73 -13.14 9.74
C LEU A 17 -8.36 -14.10 10.73
N GLU A 18 -8.13 -15.40 10.54
CA GLU A 18 -8.50 -16.43 11.49
C GLU A 18 -7.47 -16.49 12.64
N PRO A 19 -7.90 -16.32 13.92
CA PRO A 19 -7.01 -16.55 15.05
C PRO A 19 -6.78 -18.05 15.24
N LEU A 20 -5.51 -18.48 15.26
CA LEU A 20 -5.15 -19.89 15.53
C LEU A 20 -4.74 -20.11 16.98
N ASP A 21 -4.10 -19.15 17.59
CA ASP A 21 -3.61 -19.17 18.95
C ASP A 21 -3.35 -17.74 19.42
N ARG A 22 -2.94 -17.59 20.69
CA ARG A 22 -2.50 -16.30 21.20
C ARG A 22 -1.41 -15.73 20.30
N ASP A 23 -1.65 -14.52 19.76
CA ASP A 23 -0.69 -13.78 18.92
C ASP A 23 -0.30 -14.51 17.61
N LEU A 24 -1.09 -15.51 17.16
CA LEU A 24 -0.91 -16.25 15.92
C LEU A 24 -2.19 -16.22 15.09
N PHE A 25 -2.09 -15.72 13.87
CA PHE A 25 -3.20 -15.57 12.92
C PHE A 25 -2.89 -16.24 11.58
N VAL A 26 -3.95 -16.63 10.88
CA VAL A 26 -3.87 -17.11 9.49
C VAL A 26 -4.69 -16.22 8.58
N GLY A 27 -4.09 -15.85 7.45
CA GLY A 27 -4.75 -15.12 6.38
C GLY A 27 -4.72 -15.88 5.06
N SER A 28 -5.74 -15.63 4.24
CA SER A 28 -5.80 -16.15 2.88
C SER A 28 -4.93 -15.30 1.95
N SER A 29 -4.08 -15.95 1.16
CA SER A 29 -3.35 -15.30 0.06
C SER A 29 -4.22 -15.06 -1.18
N GLY A 30 -5.44 -15.60 -1.20
CA GLY A 30 -6.35 -15.51 -2.33
C GLY A 30 -5.95 -16.40 -3.51
N ARG A 31 -6.75 -16.32 -4.57
CA ARG A 31 -6.49 -16.99 -5.85
C ARG A 31 -5.77 -16.01 -6.79
N GLY A 32 -4.88 -16.51 -7.61
CA GLY A 32 -4.14 -15.71 -8.58
C GLY A 32 -2.91 -16.44 -9.10
N GLU A 33 -2.21 -15.79 -10.00
CA GLU A 33 -0.94 -16.24 -10.56
C GLU A 33 0.18 -15.27 -10.20
N GLY A 34 1.42 -15.77 -10.17
CA GLY A 34 2.60 -14.96 -9.89
C GLY A 34 2.82 -14.69 -8.41
N ARG A 35 3.37 -13.51 -8.12
CA ARG A 35 3.72 -13.07 -6.76
C ARG A 35 2.52 -12.43 -6.09
N LEU A 36 2.42 -12.61 -4.77
CA LEU A 36 1.47 -11.85 -3.96
C LEU A 36 1.79 -10.35 -4.04
N PHE A 37 0.72 -9.55 -4.03
CA PHE A 37 0.84 -8.11 -3.87
C PHE A 37 1.34 -7.79 -2.45
N GLY A 38 2.43 -7.01 -2.35
CA GLY A 38 3.06 -6.68 -1.07
C GLY A 38 2.12 -5.96 -0.11
N GLY A 39 1.35 -5.02 -0.63
CA GLY A 39 0.33 -4.30 0.14
C GLY A 39 -0.71 -5.20 0.81
N MET A 40 -1.00 -6.39 0.24
CA MET A 40 -1.88 -7.37 0.88
C MET A 40 -1.24 -7.96 2.15
N VAL A 41 0.01 -8.38 2.06
CA VAL A 41 0.72 -8.97 3.21
C VAL A 41 0.94 -7.91 4.29
N ALA A 42 1.26 -6.67 3.89
CA ALA A 42 1.39 -5.54 4.81
C ALA A 42 0.08 -5.22 5.53
N ALA A 43 -1.04 -5.14 4.81
CA ALA A 43 -2.36 -4.89 5.38
C ALA A 43 -2.80 -6.00 6.35
N GLN A 44 -2.62 -7.27 5.97
CA GLN A 44 -2.88 -8.40 6.86
C GLN A 44 -1.99 -8.38 8.12
N SER A 45 -0.72 -7.98 7.99
CA SER A 45 0.19 -7.80 9.14
C SER A 45 -0.27 -6.69 10.08
N VAL A 46 -0.82 -5.60 9.54
CA VAL A 46 -1.42 -4.50 10.33
C VAL A 46 -2.64 -5.00 11.09
N ILE A 47 -3.52 -5.78 10.45
CA ILE A 47 -4.67 -6.40 11.13
C ILE A 47 -4.20 -7.34 12.25
N ALA A 48 -3.21 -8.20 11.98
CA ALA A 48 -2.67 -9.11 13.00
C ALA A 48 -2.10 -8.33 14.19
N ALA A 49 -1.28 -7.31 13.95
CA ALA A 49 -0.73 -6.45 15.00
C ALA A 49 -1.84 -5.75 15.80
N GLY A 50 -2.77 -5.09 15.11
CA GLY A 50 -3.84 -4.30 15.74
C GLY A 50 -4.78 -5.13 16.60
N ARG A 51 -5.08 -6.38 16.21
CA ARG A 51 -5.90 -7.30 17.01
C ARG A 51 -5.27 -7.72 18.34
N THR A 52 -3.98 -7.44 18.55
CA THR A 52 -3.28 -7.70 19.83
C THR A 52 -3.11 -6.44 20.68
N VAL A 53 -3.60 -5.30 20.22
CA VAL A 53 -3.53 -3.99 20.89
C VAL A 53 -4.91 -3.67 21.49
N GLU A 54 -4.93 -3.35 22.77
CA GLU A 54 -6.19 -3.04 23.47
C GLU A 54 -6.63 -1.61 23.22
N HIS A 55 -5.67 -0.68 23.15
CA HIS A 55 -5.94 0.76 23.04
C HIS A 55 -4.96 1.42 22.06
N GLY A 56 -5.41 2.53 21.46
CA GLY A 56 -4.61 3.31 20.54
C GLY A 56 -4.75 2.93 19.06
N CYS A 57 -4.27 3.81 18.20
CA CYS A 57 -4.29 3.67 16.75
C CYS A 57 -2.88 3.53 16.21
N LEU A 58 -2.71 2.79 15.11
CA LEU A 58 -1.43 2.75 14.39
C LEU A 58 -1.03 4.17 14.00
N HIS A 59 0.20 4.58 14.34
CA HIS A 59 0.77 5.84 13.89
C HIS A 59 1.99 5.66 12.99
N SER A 60 2.69 4.52 13.09
CA SER A 60 3.82 4.22 12.19
C SER A 60 4.07 2.73 12.02
N LEU A 61 4.61 2.37 10.87
CA LEU A 61 5.11 1.03 10.58
C LEU A 61 6.40 1.08 9.74
N HIS A 62 7.23 0.04 9.89
CA HIS A 62 8.44 -0.20 9.09
C HIS A 62 8.50 -1.68 8.74
N ALA A 63 8.69 -2.00 7.46
CA ALA A 63 8.58 -3.36 6.97
C ALA A 63 9.64 -3.70 5.93
N TYR A 64 10.00 -5.00 5.82
CA TYR A 64 10.83 -5.55 4.75
C TYR A 64 10.12 -6.69 4.03
N PHE A 65 10.21 -6.70 2.72
CA PHE A 65 9.80 -7.78 1.85
C PHE A 65 10.98 -8.75 1.66
N LEU A 66 10.92 -9.91 2.30
CA LEU A 66 12.03 -10.85 2.39
C LEU A 66 12.06 -11.85 1.22
N ARG A 67 10.89 -12.37 0.84
CA ARG A 67 10.71 -13.37 -0.22
C ARG A 67 9.39 -13.18 -0.95
N PRO A 68 9.29 -13.59 -2.22
CA PRO A 68 8.01 -13.58 -2.93
C PRO A 68 6.99 -14.50 -2.25
N GLY A 69 5.86 -13.96 -1.83
CA GLY A 69 4.71 -14.75 -1.42
C GLY A 69 4.02 -15.41 -2.62
N ARG A 70 3.28 -16.50 -2.39
CA ARG A 70 2.55 -17.29 -3.40
C ARG A 70 1.06 -17.27 -3.12
N HIS A 71 0.26 -17.28 -4.17
CA HIS A 71 -1.17 -17.53 -4.08
C HIS A 71 -1.49 -18.97 -3.66
N GLN A 72 -2.72 -19.20 -3.18
CA GLN A 72 -3.26 -20.53 -2.83
C GLN A 72 -2.54 -21.25 -1.66
N ALA A 73 -1.71 -20.53 -0.92
CA ALA A 73 -1.08 -21.04 0.29
C ALA A 73 -1.37 -20.08 1.46
N PRO A 74 -1.76 -20.59 2.65
CA PRO A 74 -2.06 -19.73 3.78
C PRO A 74 -0.81 -18.97 4.24
N ILE A 75 -1.03 -17.78 4.77
CA ILE A 75 0.03 -16.96 5.38
C ILE A 75 -0.21 -16.98 6.90
N ARG A 76 0.81 -17.33 7.67
CA ARG A 76 0.77 -17.28 9.13
C ARG A 76 1.44 -16.00 9.60
N PHE A 77 0.77 -15.26 10.45
CA PHE A 77 1.24 -14.02 11.06
C PHE A 77 1.52 -14.26 12.53
N LEU A 78 2.80 -14.27 12.90
CA LEU A 78 3.23 -14.38 14.29
C LEU A 78 3.49 -12.98 14.82
N VAL A 79 2.84 -12.62 15.91
CA VAL A 79 2.92 -11.28 16.52
C VAL A 79 3.74 -11.36 17.81
N ASP A 80 4.82 -10.58 17.87
CA ASP A 80 5.59 -10.36 19.09
C ASP A 80 5.09 -9.08 19.78
N ARG A 81 4.69 -9.18 21.06
CA ARG A 81 4.36 -8.05 21.92
C ARG A 81 5.64 -7.44 22.46
N ILE A 82 6.26 -6.53 21.70
CA ILE A 82 7.54 -5.91 22.07
C ILE A 82 7.39 -5.01 23.28
N ARG A 83 6.30 -4.23 23.32
CA ARG A 83 6.02 -3.29 24.41
C ARG A 83 4.51 -3.06 24.54
N ASP A 84 4.02 -3.10 25.76
CA ASP A 84 2.72 -2.58 26.19
C ASP A 84 2.96 -1.43 27.17
N GLY A 85 2.95 -0.20 26.66
CA GLY A 85 3.10 1.01 27.45
C GLY A 85 1.78 1.76 27.56
N ARG A 86 1.72 2.69 28.51
CA ARG A 86 0.50 3.48 28.76
C ARG A 86 0.09 4.34 27.55
N THR A 87 1.05 4.94 26.85
CA THR A 87 0.81 5.85 25.71
C THR A 87 1.17 5.20 24.39
N PHE A 88 2.20 4.36 24.35
CA PHE A 88 2.69 3.71 23.13
C PHE A 88 2.77 2.19 23.30
N THR A 89 2.26 1.50 22.30
CA THR A 89 2.33 0.02 22.19
C THR A 89 3.09 -0.34 20.94
N THR A 90 4.02 -1.30 21.03
CA THR A 90 4.83 -1.75 19.89
C THR A 90 4.62 -3.22 19.62
N ARG A 91 4.41 -3.56 18.36
CA ARG A 91 4.25 -4.94 17.88
C ARG A 91 5.24 -5.21 16.75
N ARG A 92 5.74 -6.42 16.70
CA ARG A 92 6.46 -6.97 15.56
C ARG A 92 5.66 -8.10 14.97
N VAL A 93 5.52 -8.16 13.66
CA VAL A 93 4.84 -9.25 12.95
C VAL A 93 5.82 -9.89 11.98
N VAL A 94 5.88 -11.23 11.98
CA VAL A 94 6.57 -11.99 10.93
C VAL A 94 5.54 -12.83 10.20
N ALA A 95 5.43 -12.60 8.89
CA ALA A 95 4.56 -13.37 8.02
C ALA A 95 5.32 -14.55 7.41
N HIS A 96 4.81 -15.74 7.61
CA HIS A 96 5.41 -17.02 7.14
C HIS A 96 4.52 -17.69 6.10
N GLN A 97 5.15 -18.28 5.10
CA GLN A 97 4.48 -19.12 4.12
C GLN A 97 5.40 -20.31 3.76
N GLY A 98 4.88 -21.53 3.83
CA GLY A 98 5.68 -22.73 3.56
C GLY A 98 6.88 -22.92 4.51
N GLY A 99 6.79 -22.42 5.74
CA GLY A 99 7.88 -22.49 6.74
C GLY A 99 8.90 -21.37 6.67
N GLU A 100 8.86 -20.51 5.64
CA GLU A 100 9.81 -19.40 5.47
C GLU A 100 9.17 -18.04 5.76
N ALA A 101 9.92 -17.14 6.39
CA ALA A 101 9.51 -15.75 6.53
C ALA A 101 9.51 -15.05 5.15
N ILE A 102 8.36 -14.52 4.74
CA ILE A 102 8.20 -13.79 3.49
C ILE A 102 8.18 -12.27 3.68
N PHE A 103 7.82 -11.82 4.90
CA PHE A 103 7.68 -10.41 5.24
C PHE A 103 7.85 -10.24 6.74
N ASN A 104 8.36 -9.08 7.17
CA ASN A 104 8.30 -8.65 8.56
C ASN A 104 7.88 -7.18 8.66
N LEU A 105 7.29 -6.83 9.80
CA LEU A 105 6.80 -5.48 10.07
C LEU A 105 6.98 -5.17 11.55
N SER A 106 7.46 -3.97 11.87
CA SER A 106 7.37 -3.37 13.20
C SER A 106 6.34 -2.25 13.14
N ALA A 107 5.39 -2.25 14.09
CA ALA A 107 4.28 -1.33 14.16
C ALA A 107 4.23 -0.64 15.53
N SER A 108 3.98 0.67 15.54
CA SER A 108 3.77 1.44 16.75
C SER A 108 2.36 2.05 16.76
N PHE A 109 1.69 1.88 17.90
CA PHE A 109 0.35 2.37 18.18
C PHE A 109 0.43 3.42 19.28
N ALA A 110 -0.39 4.45 19.19
CA ALA A 110 -0.45 5.52 20.18
C ALA A 110 -1.90 5.83 20.54
N GLU A 111 -2.12 6.16 21.82
CA GLU A 111 -3.37 6.78 22.27
C GLU A 111 -3.49 8.17 21.65
N PRO A 112 -4.67 8.55 21.14
CA PRO A 112 -4.92 9.93 20.73
C PRO A 112 -4.74 10.89 21.88
N GLU A 113 -4.00 11.97 21.67
CA GLU A 113 -3.85 13.05 22.64
C GLU A 113 -3.94 14.41 21.95
N ASP A 114 -4.39 15.42 22.70
CA ASP A 114 -4.36 16.80 22.24
C ASP A 114 -2.93 17.34 22.30
N GLY A 115 -2.49 18.05 21.25
CA GLY A 115 -1.12 18.52 21.16
C GLY A 115 -0.88 19.55 20.08
N ILE A 116 0.39 19.85 19.86
CA ILE A 116 0.81 20.74 18.76
C ILE A 116 0.39 20.18 17.41
N SER A 117 -0.04 21.07 16.51
CA SER A 117 -0.47 20.68 15.17
C SER A 117 -0.01 21.70 14.14
N HIS A 118 0.60 21.23 13.06
CA HIS A 118 0.90 22.03 11.88
C HIS A 118 0.96 21.14 10.63
N GLN A 119 0.77 21.76 9.48
CA GLN A 119 1.03 21.15 8.18
C GLN A 119 1.58 22.23 7.26
N ASP A 120 2.86 22.15 6.92
CA ASP A 120 3.52 23.08 6.00
C ASP A 120 3.32 22.65 4.53
N ALA A 121 3.41 21.34 4.26
CA ALA A 121 3.25 20.80 2.91
C ALA A 121 1.80 20.90 2.42
N ALA A 122 1.55 21.81 1.47
CA ALA A 122 0.26 21.92 0.82
C ALA A 122 0.00 20.76 -0.16
N MET A 123 -1.26 20.35 -0.30
CA MET A 123 -1.69 19.47 -1.37
C MET A 123 -1.51 20.19 -2.71
N PRO A 124 -0.85 19.57 -3.72
CA PRO A 124 -0.74 20.21 -5.03
C PRO A 124 -2.10 20.32 -5.72
N GLU A 125 -2.29 21.39 -6.48
CA GLU A 125 -3.46 21.52 -7.34
C GLU A 125 -3.55 20.34 -8.31
N THR A 126 -4.73 19.77 -8.43
CA THR A 126 -4.93 18.52 -9.16
C THR A 126 -6.36 18.47 -9.68
N PRO A 127 -6.59 18.04 -10.92
CA PRO A 127 -7.95 17.83 -11.44
C PRO A 127 -8.74 16.84 -10.58
N GLU A 128 -10.06 17.01 -10.53
CA GLU A 128 -10.96 16.11 -9.83
C GLU A 128 -10.93 14.70 -10.44
N PRO A 129 -11.12 13.65 -9.63
CA PRO A 129 -11.00 12.25 -10.09
C PRO A 129 -11.89 11.93 -11.29
N GLY A 130 -13.10 12.47 -11.33
CA GLY A 130 -14.07 12.18 -12.41
C GLY A 130 -13.66 12.62 -13.80
N ALA A 131 -12.66 13.50 -13.92
CA ALA A 131 -12.11 13.97 -15.21
C ALA A 131 -10.86 13.18 -15.64
N LEU A 132 -10.40 12.21 -14.87
CA LEU A 132 -9.14 11.51 -15.06
C LEU A 132 -9.34 10.06 -15.50
N PRO A 133 -8.39 9.48 -16.26
CA PRO A 133 -8.46 8.08 -16.67
C PRO A 133 -8.35 7.12 -15.47
N ASP A 134 -9.10 6.04 -15.51
CA ASP A 134 -8.98 4.93 -14.55
C ASP A 134 -7.62 4.23 -14.71
N TRP A 135 -7.02 3.80 -13.62
CA TRP A 135 -5.73 3.10 -13.60
C TRP A 135 -5.71 1.84 -14.46
N GLU A 136 -6.80 1.06 -14.51
CA GLU A 136 -6.83 -0.15 -15.33
C GLU A 136 -6.90 0.15 -16.83
N ASP A 137 -7.55 1.25 -17.21
CA ASP A 137 -7.53 1.70 -18.61
C ASP A 137 -6.12 2.16 -19.00
N GLU A 138 -5.43 2.90 -18.13
CA GLU A 138 -4.02 3.25 -18.33
C GLU A 138 -3.13 2.01 -18.39
N ARG A 139 -3.34 1.02 -17.53
CA ARG A 139 -2.58 -0.23 -17.57
C ARG A 139 -2.78 -0.98 -18.91
N VAL A 140 -4.00 -1.04 -19.40
CA VAL A 140 -4.30 -1.64 -20.71
C VAL A 140 -3.61 -0.85 -21.83
N ARG A 141 -3.66 0.49 -21.79
CA ARG A 141 -2.97 1.37 -22.76
C ARG A 141 -1.46 1.12 -22.75
N LEU A 142 -0.85 0.99 -21.59
CA LEU A 142 0.59 0.79 -21.41
C LEU A 142 1.09 -0.61 -21.84
N LEU A 143 0.27 -1.63 -21.66
CA LEU A 143 0.62 -3.02 -21.99
C LEU A 143 0.21 -3.43 -23.42
N GLY A 144 -0.64 -2.65 -24.05
CA GLY A 144 -1.05 -2.83 -25.42
C GLY A 144 -2.30 -3.70 -25.65
N PRO A 145 -2.72 -3.82 -26.91
CA PRO A 145 -3.94 -4.53 -27.31
C PRO A 145 -3.97 -5.99 -26.81
N GLY A 146 -5.14 -6.47 -26.42
CA GLY A 146 -5.33 -7.82 -25.89
C GLY A 146 -5.02 -7.98 -24.40
N THR A 147 -4.57 -6.94 -23.72
CA THR A 147 -4.39 -6.96 -22.27
C THR A 147 -5.76 -6.97 -21.58
N PRO A 148 -6.09 -8.01 -20.78
CA PRO A 148 -7.37 -8.05 -20.10
C PRO A 148 -7.42 -6.96 -19.01
N ARG A 149 -8.56 -6.25 -18.92
CA ARG A 149 -8.84 -5.37 -17.78
C ARG A 149 -8.97 -6.21 -16.52
N ARG A 150 -8.40 -5.73 -15.42
CA ARG A 150 -8.50 -6.36 -14.10
C ARG A 150 -9.35 -5.49 -13.18
N GLU A 151 -10.21 -6.11 -12.40
CA GLU A 151 -10.87 -5.39 -11.33
C GLU A 151 -9.91 -5.17 -10.15
N SER A 152 -10.02 -4.00 -9.54
CA SER A 152 -9.26 -3.64 -8.34
C SER A 152 -10.22 -3.24 -7.22
N PRO A 153 -10.00 -3.69 -5.97
CA PRO A 153 -10.82 -3.26 -4.83
C PRO A 153 -10.64 -1.78 -4.50
N ILE A 154 -9.53 -1.19 -4.95
CA ILE A 154 -9.25 0.25 -4.85
C ILE A 154 -9.41 0.84 -6.24
N GLU A 155 -10.36 1.73 -6.40
CA GLU A 155 -10.49 2.60 -7.56
C GLU A 155 -9.37 3.60 -7.58
N ALA A 156 -8.73 3.79 -8.72
CA ALA A 156 -7.63 4.74 -8.84
C ALA A 156 -7.72 5.49 -10.17
N HIS A 157 -7.54 6.81 -10.12
CA HIS A 157 -7.55 7.70 -11.28
C HIS A 157 -6.20 8.40 -11.41
N VAL A 158 -5.60 8.32 -12.59
CA VAL A 158 -4.22 8.72 -12.83
C VAL A 158 -4.16 10.19 -13.23
N VAL A 159 -3.40 11.00 -12.49
CA VAL A 159 -3.13 12.40 -12.83
C VAL A 159 -1.96 12.50 -13.80
N ASP A 160 -0.88 11.78 -13.53
CA ASP A 160 0.36 11.81 -14.32
C ASP A 160 0.56 10.44 -15.01
N PRO A 161 0.02 10.22 -16.21
CA PRO A 161 0.14 8.95 -16.93
C PRO A 161 1.59 8.66 -17.33
N ASP A 162 1.93 7.39 -17.44
CA ASP A 162 3.22 6.93 -17.97
C ASP A 162 3.16 6.87 -19.50
N GLU A 163 4.31 7.03 -20.19
CA GLU A 163 4.38 6.83 -21.63
C GLU A 163 4.62 5.35 -21.98
N PRO A 164 3.87 4.80 -22.98
CA PRO A 164 3.96 3.37 -23.32
C PRO A 164 5.30 2.97 -23.94
N ASP A 165 5.90 3.86 -24.72
CA ASP A 165 7.17 3.66 -25.40
C ASP A 165 8.39 3.71 -24.47
N GLY A 166 8.17 4.14 -23.21
CA GLY A 166 9.21 4.32 -22.24
C GLY A 166 9.96 5.64 -22.36
N THR A 167 9.36 6.66 -22.97
CA THR A 167 9.91 8.03 -22.94
C THR A 167 10.18 8.44 -21.50
N PRO A 168 11.41 8.92 -21.17
CA PRO A 168 11.75 9.41 -19.85
C PRO A 168 10.84 10.55 -19.41
N GLN A 169 10.40 10.50 -18.16
CA GLN A 169 9.51 11.47 -17.55
C GLN A 169 10.05 11.91 -16.19
N GLU A 170 9.55 13.01 -15.67
CA GLU A 170 9.89 13.46 -14.32
C GLU A 170 9.59 12.38 -13.26
N PRO A 171 10.41 12.27 -12.21
CA PRO A 171 10.26 11.27 -11.16
C PRO A 171 9.13 11.60 -10.17
N HIS A 172 8.01 12.07 -10.70
CA HIS A 172 6.81 12.44 -9.94
C HIS A 172 5.59 11.73 -10.49
N LYS A 173 4.68 11.34 -9.61
CA LYS A 173 3.42 10.73 -10.01
C LYS A 173 2.33 11.05 -9.00
N ARG A 174 1.14 11.37 -9.49
CA ARG A 174 -0.04 11.61 -8.66
C ARG A 174 -1.18 10.71 -9.12
N MET A 175 -1.98 10.27 -8.19
CA MET A 175 -3.21 9.55 -8.45
C MET A 175 -4.22 9.73 -7.33
N TRP A 176 -5.49 9.77 -7.68
CA TRP A 176 -6.57 9.66 -6.72
C TRP A 176 -6.89 8.20 -6.47
N MET A 177 -7.17 7.86 -5.22
CA MET A 177 -7.55 6.49 -4.82
C MET A 177 -8.70 6.50 -3.83
N ARG A 178 -9.62 5.53 -3.94
CA ARG A 178 -10.64 5.21 -2.94
C ARG A 178 -11.04 3.73 -3.00
N PRO A 179 -11.61 3.14 -1.96
CA PRO A 179 -12.25 1.83 -2.03
C PRO A 179 -13.47 1.84 -2.97
N ARG A 180 -13.75 0.71 -3.64
CA ARG A 180 -14.93 0.56 -4.51
C ARG A 180 -16.18 0.21 -3.71
N GLY A 181 -16.59 1.09 -2.83
CA GLY A 181 -17.82 1.00 -2.05
C GLY A 181 -17.60 1.37 -0.57
N PRO A 182 -18.66 1.34 0.22
CA PRO A 182 -18.63 1.70 1.61
C PRO A 182 -17.81 0.71 2.44
N LEU A 183 -17.21 1.21 3.50
CA LEU A 183 -16.47 0.43 4.49
C LEU A 183 -17.22 0.38 5.82
N PRO A 184 -17.06 -0.70 6.61
CA PRO A 184 -17.44 -0.71 8.01
C PRO A 184 -16.75 0.41 8.79
N ASP A 185 -17.38 0.92 9.84
CA ASP A 185 -16.78 1.92 10.73
C ASP A 185 -15.79 1.25 11.70
N ASP A 186 -14.69 0.76 11.17
CA ASP A 186 -13.59 0.11 11.88
C ASP A 186 -12.27 0.83 11.56
N PRO A 187 -11.70 1.60 12.50
CA PRO A 187 -10.46 2.34 12.30
C PRO A 187 -9.27 1.46 11.89
N LEU A 188 -9.18 0.23 12.42
CA LEU A 188 -8.11 -0.70 12.05
C LEU A 188 -8.26 -1.13 10.60
N LEU A 189 -9.48 -1.38 10.13
CA LEU A 189 -9.74 -1.75 8.74
C LEU A 189 -9.42 -0.59 7.78
N HIS A 190 -9.83 0.65 8.10
CA HIS A 190 -9.46 1.83 7.30
C HIS A 190 -7.94 1.99 7.20
N THR A 191 -7.23 1.79 8.32
CA THR A 191 -5.77 1.82 8.37
C THR A 191 -5.14 0.73 7.49
N ALA A 192 -5.61 -0.51 7.60
CA ALA A 192 -5.10 -1.63 6.81
C ALA A 192 -5.33 -1.43 5.31
N LEU A 193 -6.49 -0.90 4.91
CA LEU A 193 -6.79 -0.58 3.51
C LEU A 193 -5.94 0.57 2.97
N LEU A 194 -5.63 1.58 3.79
CA LEU A 194 -4.70 2.63 3.41
C LEU A 194 -3.29 2.06 3.21
N VAL A 195 -2.81 1.19 4.10
CA VAL A 195 -1.53 0.46 3.94
C VAL A 195 -1.55 -0.43 2.69
N TYR A 196 -2.65 -1.13 2.42
CA TYR A 196 -2.82 -1.87 1.16
C TYR A 196 -2.66 -0.98 -0.07
N ALA A 197 -3.29 0.20 -0.06
CA ALA A 197 -3.27 1.13 -1.18
C ALA A 197 -1.91 1.83 -1.35
N SER A 198 -1.18 2.08 -0.25
CA SER A 198 0.09 2.82 -0.26
C SER A 198 1.23 2.11 -1.01
N ASP A 199 1.19 0.78 -1.13
CA ASP A 199 2.16 0.01 -1.93
C ASP A 199 1.88 0.08 -3.45
N ARG A 200 0.75 0.69 -3.85
CA ARG A 200 0.40 0.83 -5.27
C ARG A 200 1.20 1.96 -5.91
N ALA A 201 1.71 1.72 -7.10
CA ALA A 201 2.36 2.68 -8.00
C ALA A 201 3.70 3.29 -7.52
N LEU A 202 4.04 3.23 -6.24
CA LEU A 202 5.21 3.92 -5.66
C LEU A 202 6.51 3.53 -6.38
N LEU A 203 6.77 2.22 -6.55
CA LEU A 203 7.91 1.70 -7.31
C LEU A 203 7.94 2.24 -8.76
N SER A 204 6.79 2.43 -9.40
CA SER A 204 6.74 2.90 -10.78
C SER A 204 7.27 4.31 -10.95
N THR A 205 7.20 5.13 -9.90
CA THR A 205 7.69 6.51 -9.90
C THR A 205 9.20 6.58 -10.11
N ALA A 206 9.96 5.69 -9.46
CA ALA A 206 11.42 5.62 -9.64
C ALA A 206 11.85 5.09 -11.03
N ALA A 207 10.96 4.45 -11.76
CA ALA A 207 11.26 3.95 -13.11
C ALA A 207 11.08 5.02 -14.21
N ARG A 208 10.30 6.09 -13.94
CA ARG A 208 9.94 7.12 -14.94
C ARG A 208 11.14 7.80 -15.62
N PRO A 209 12.20 8.24 -14.90
CA PRO A 209 13.33 8.92 -15.53
C PRO A 209 14.19 8.03 -16.42
N HIS A 210 14.04 6.71 -16.30
CA HIS A 210 14.93 5.76 -16.97
C HIS A 210 14.38 5.22 -18.29
N GLY A 211 13.20 5.69 -18.74
CA GLY A 211 12.64 5.25 -20.01
C GLY A 211 12.40 3.74 -20.10
N LEU A 212 12.05 3.10 -18.99
CA LEU A 212 11.79 1.67 -18.93
C LEU A 212 10.32 1.38 -19.24
N PRO A 213 9.98 0.81 -20.42
CA PRO A 213 8.62 0.52 -20.79
C PRO A 213 7.90 -0.35 -19.76
N TRP A 214 6.64 -0.06 -19.53
CA TRP A 214 5.77 -0.88 -18.69
C TRP A 214 5.77 -2.34 -19.20
N GLY A 215 5.77 -3.31 -18.30
CA GLY A 215 5.80 -4.74 -18.66
C GLY A 215 7.19 -5.30 -19.01
N LYS A 216 8.18 -4.47 -19.37
CA LYS A 216 9.56 -4.92 -19.64
C LYS A 216 10.48 -4.76 -18.43
N ARG A 217 10.18 -3.84 -17.53
CA ARG A 217 10.94 -3.62 -16.29
C ARG A 217 10.72 -4.74 -15.28
N ARG A 218 11.75 -5.11 -14.54
CA ARG A 218 11.67 -5.98 -13.36
C ARG A 218 11.80 -5.13 -12.12
N GLY A 219 10.81 -5.19 -11.25
CA GLY A 219 10.81 -4.46 -10.00
C GLY A 219 10.29 -5.30 -8.83
N ALA A 220 10.70 -4.93 -7.64
CA ALA A 220 10.19 -5.45 -6.39
C ALA A 220 10.39 -4.43 -5.28
N SER A 221 9.43 -4.25 -4.40
CA SER A 221 9.59 -3.51 -3.15
C SER A 221 10.59 -4.25 -2.26
N LEU A 222 11.51 -3.52 -1.64
CA LEU A 222 12.48 -4.05 -0.69
C LEU A 222 12.02 -3.81 0.75
N ASP A 223 11.53 -2.62 1.01
CA ASP A 223 10.97 -2.20 2.29
C ASP A 223 9.71 -1.37 2.09
N HIS A 224 9.06 -0.99 3.16
CA HIS A 224 7.93 -0.05 3.16
C HIS A 224 7.79 0.56 4.55
N ALA A 225 7.86 1.87 4.65
CA ALA A 225 7.63 2.60 5.88
C ALA A 225 6.46 3.57 5.69
N LEU A 226 5.63 3.73 6.72
CA LEU A 226 4.47 4.59 6.68
C LEU A 226 4.25 5.25 8.04
N TRP A 227 3.91 6.54 8.04
CA TRP A 227 3.47 7.31 9.19
C TRP A 227 2.07 7.86 8.95
N LEU A 228 1.18 7.65 9.90
CA LEU A 228 -0.16 8.22 9.91
C LEU A 228 -0.17 9.47 10.78
N HIS A 229 -0.55 10.60 10.20
CA HIS A 229 -0.61 11.90 10.88
C HIS A 229 -2.00 12.21 11.42
N ARG A 230 -3.01 11.50 10.92
CA ARG A 230 -4.41 11.56 11.31
C ARG A 230 -4.98 10.16 11.26
N ALA A 231 -5.98 9.85 12.06
CA ALA A 231 -6.74 8.62 11.94
C ALA A 231 -7.35 8.55 10.53
N PRO A 232 -6.98 7.56 9.71
CA PRO A 232 -7.43 7.53 8.32
C PRO A 232 -8.92 7.18 8.25
N ARG A 233 -9.66 7.99 7.47
CA ARG A 233 -10.99 7.66 6.96
C ARG A 233 -10.84 7.41 5.47
N PHE A 234 -10.62 6.15 5.09
CA PHE A 234 -10.42 5.77 3.70
C PHE A 234 -11.73 5.27 3.09
N ASP A 235 -12.76 6.09 3.16
CA ASP A 235 -14.09 5.90 2.56
C ASP A 235 -14.41 6.98 1.51
N ASP A 236 -13.52 7.92 1.29
CA ASP A 236 -13.55 8.92 0.21
C ASP A 236 -12.17 8.95 -0.51
N TRP A 237 -12.08 9.79 -1.53
CA TRP A 237 -10.88 9.96 -2.31
C TRP A 237 -9.70 10.51 -1.49
N LEU A 238 -8.55 9.86 -1.65
CA LEU A 238 -7.25 10.36 -1.22
C LEU A 238 -6.37 10.63 -2.43
N LEU A 239 -5.74 11.80 -2.48
CA LEU A 239 -4.69 12.09 -3.45
C LEU A 239 -3.37 11.50 -2.97
N TYR A 240 -2.79 10.60 -3.74
CA TYR A 240 -1.45 10.07 -3.50
C TYR A 240 -0.45 10.79 -4.39
N VAL A 241 0.42 11.59 -3.79
CA VAL A 241 1.53 12.33 -4.42
C VAL A 241 2.80 11.55 -4.16
N MET A 242 3.50 11.16 -5.22
CA MET A 242 4.69 10.32 -5.16
C MET A 242 5.86 10.97 -5.89
N GLU A 243 7.06 10.83 -5.35
CA GLU A 243 8.31 11.27 -5.98
C GLU A 243 9.43 10.25 -5.76
N SER A 244 10.45 10.30 -6.63
CA SER A 244 11.65 9.49 -6.46
C SER A 244 12.89 10.38 -6.59
N PRO A 245 13.44 10.84 -5.46
CA PRO A 245 14.55 11.80 -5.46
C PRO A 245 15.87 11.19 -5.91
N VAL A 246 16.04 9.86 -5.82
CA VAL A 246 17.30 9.19 -6.14
C VAL A 246 17.09 7.74 -6.56
N ALA A 247 17.86 7.32 -7.56
CA ALA A 247 18.03 5.91 -7.91
C ALA A 247 19.52 5.63 -8.16
N HIS A 248 20.03 4.54 -7.59
CA HIS A 248 21.42 4.10 -7.76
C HIS A 248 21.55 2.59 -7.55
N SER A 249 22.49 1.94 -8.24
CA SER A 249 22.80 0.50 -8.10
C SER A 249 21.55 -0.41 -8.22
N GLY A 250 20.64 -0.08 -9.15
CA GLY A 250 19.42 -0.85 -9.39
C GLY A 250 18.36 -0.70 -8.31
N ARG A 251 18.48 0.29 -7.42
CA ARG A 251 17.46 0.64 -6.41
C ARG A 251 17.02 2.09 -6.59
N GLY A 252 15.77 2.37 -6.31
CA GLY A 252 15.21 3.71 -6.29
C GLY A 252 14.47 3.95 -4.98
N LEU A 253 14.75 5.09 -4.33
CA LEU A 253 14.00 5.56 -3.19
C LEU A 253 12.75 6.29 -3.69
N CYS A 254 11.60 5.96 -3.11
CA CYS A 254 10.33 6.61 -3.41
C CYS A 254 9.75 7.20 -2.12
N LEU A 255 9.24 8.41 -2.23
CA LEU A 255 8.52 9.12 -1.18
C LEU A 255 7.07 9.30 -1.60
N GLY A 256 6.16 9.23 -0.65
CA GLY A 256 4.74 9.41 -0.90
C GLY A 256 4.06 10.23 0.17
N ALA A 257 3.06 11.00 -0.22
CA ALA A 257 2.21 11.77 0.67
C ALA A 257 0.75 11.56 0.26
N MET A 258 -0.11 11.22 1.23
CA MET A 258 -1.55 11.05 0.98
C MET A 258 -2.33 12.19 1.60
N TYR A 259 -3.23 12.79 0.83
CA TYR A 259 -4.05 13.92 1.22
C TYR A 259 -5.53 13.59 1.04
N THR A 260 -6.36 14.05 1.98
CA THR A 260 -7.80 14.12 1.75
C THR A 260 -8.14 15.14 0.67
N ARG A 261 -9.35 15.12 0.12
CA ARG A 261 -9.84 16.13 -0.84
C ARG A 261 -9.73 17.56 -0.32
N ASN A 262 -9.81 17.73 1.00
CA ASN A 262 -9.69 19.05 1.65
C ASN A 262 -8.23 19.45 1.93
N GLY A 263 -7.25 18.72 1.40
CA GLY A 263 -5.83 19.05 1.51
C GLY A 263 -5.18 18.66 2.83
N VAL A 264 -5.84 17.88 3.70
CA VAL A 264 -5.24 17.39 4.94
C VAL A 264 -4.33 16.20 4.64
N ARG A 265 -3.05 16.30 5.00
CA ARG A 265 -2.08 15.20 4.88
C ARG A 265 -2.36 14.15 5.94
N VAL A 266 -2.78 12.96 5.52
CA VAL A 266 -3.13 11.84 6.41
C VAL A 266 -1.99 10.87 6.59
N ALA A 267 -1.11 10.70 5.57
CA ALA A 267 0.01 9.77 5.65
C ALA A 267 1.25 10.26 4.90
N SER A 268 2.40 9.82 5.39
CA SER A 268 3.70 9.84 4.69
C SER A 268 4.16 8.42 4.46
N VAL A 269 4.72 8.15 3.28
CA VAL A 269 5.18 6.81 2.86
C VAL A 269 6.60 6.92 2.33
N VAL A 270 7.42 5.93 2.63
CA VAL A 270 8.78 5.78 2.08
C VAL A 270 9.00 4.34 1.68
N GLN A 271 9.58 4.11 0.50
CA GLN A 271 9.86 2.76 0.01
C GLN A 271 11.13 2.75 -0.83
N GLU A 272 12.07 1.84 -0.55
CA GLU A 272 13.10 1.49 -1.51
C GLU A 272 12.62 0.36 -2.40
N ALA A 273 12.85 0.49 -3.71
CA ALA A 273 12.44 -0.48 -4.69
C ALA A 273 13.64 -0.96 -5.53
N LEU A 274 13.70 -2.25 -5.81
CA LEU A 274 14.57 -2.80 -6.82
C LEU A 274 13.99 -2.49 -8.21
N ILE A 275 14.81 -1.91 -9.09
CA ILE A 275 14.44 -1.60 -10.47
C ILE A 275 15.55 -2.10 -11.39
N ARG A 276 15.21 -2.98 -12.30
CA ARG A 276 16.17 -3.55 -13.26
C ARG A 276 15.65 -3.40 -14.68
N ALA A 277 16.51 -2.95 -15.58
CA ALA A 277 16.27 -3.06 -17.00
C ALA A 277 16.14 -4.53 -17.43
N PRO A 278 15.47 -4.83 -18.55
CA PRO A 278 15.49 -6.15 -19.16
C PRO A 278 16.93 -6.62 -19.40
N ARG A 279 17.20 -7.92 -19.20
CA ARG A 279 18.49 -8.48 -19.58
C ARG A 279 18.57 -8.46 -21.11
N GLY A 280 19.57 -7.77 -21.68
CA GLY A 280 19.85 -7.77 -23.12
C GLY A 280 19.62 -6.44 -23.85
N GLN A 281 19.71 -5.33 -23.16
CA GLN A 281 19.98 -4.01 -23.77
C GLN A 281 21.32 -3.48 -23.30
#